data_d07697eb495f2a049200069b0ab04c47
#
_entry.id   d07697eb495f2a049200069b0ab04c47
#
_cell.length_a   1.000
_cell.length_b   1.000
_cell.length_c   1.000
_cell.angle_alpha   90.00
_cell.angle_beta   90.00
_cell.angle_gamma   90.00
#
_symmetry.space_group_name_H-M   'P 1'
#
loop_
_entity.id
_entity.type
_entity.pdbx_description
1 polymer ?
#
loop_
_entity_poly.entity_id
_entity_poly.type
_entity_poly.pdbx_seq_one_letter_code
_entity_poly.pdbx_strand_id
1 'polypeptide(L)'
;MPHAPPEPPLAAKDALGDPDAYPLLRDLVGFANTNLEDPAHERWEKPHYLETARYLVDVATRFGLRARIFDSLTDLPGAEGLHGIPRPSVIADLDVDADERVIIMSHYDVVPVPAEQLARWQTPPHELTFRPDGRFYGRGAADDLGSGVVPSLLAAKQLRHHPRVAQNIRLLICCDEETGGAGGIEALKAHDERLPVNDPERFLDADVVLIPDGDPHATAGSSGVLFLDGTFSRPVSLPRVVAFGEGLVGLQSLAQSWVSVYPSPDWPDHDAPFPFITGRATVTKWDAAAERDSSTSRPHIGAIHAETDATNQVAQSVTLVLRGTPAQLSGLPVQLAALLPAPYRLEIGGATSLRVPADALAVSVIGTSTHAGYPHRGHNPVPAVVGLLDRALRAGLLDDSSSLVATFGVDLRLTPEMPMETGARAALDYARAWSAAHDPDARVVAPSDRGRGGYALPPDHPALLKMERILGSVFGVKGVYGEYGGTDASSLIGLQTSHGEPLPALVFGLMGRTSHIHEAEENLDPLGVAQVTETIRRYVLEP
;
A
#
# COMPACT_ATOMS: atom_id res chain seq x y z
N MET A 1 11.66 10.91 -30.95
CA MET A 1 10.38 10.43 -30.41
C MET A 1 10.61 9.00 -29.94
N PRO A 2 10.32 8.62 -28.72
CA PRO A 2 10.34 7.21 -28.35
C PRO A 2 9.35 6.49 -29.30
N HIS A 3 9.76 5.34 -29.81
CA HIS A 3 8.87 4.50 -30.61
C HIS A 3 7.77 3.98 -29.68
N ALA A 4 6.51 4.10 -30.09
CA ALA A 4 5.42 3.44 -29.39
C ALA A 4 5.76 1.95 -29.20
N PRO A 5 5.40 1.35 -28.06
CA PRO A 5 5.66 -0.07 -27.83
C PRO A 5 5.02 -0.91 -28.95
N PRO A 6 5.64 -2.03 -29.35
CA PRO A 6 5.08 -2.89 -30.37
C PRO A 6 3.70 -3.41 -29.94
N GLU A 7 2.76 -3.43 -30.86
CA GLU A 7 1.42 -4.00 -30.63
C GLU A 7 1.54 -5.45 -30.16
N PRO A 8 0.83 -5.84 -29.06
CA PRO A 8 0.86 -7.21 -28.58
C PRO A 8 0.21 -8.17 -29.59
N PRO A 9 0.62 -9.45 -29.60
CA PRO A 9 -0.01 -10.48 -30.41
C PRO A 9 -1.51 -10.57 -30.16
N LEU A 10 -2.29 -10.94 -31.19
CA LEU A 10 -3.73 -11.09 -31.07
C LEU A 10 -4.11 -12.09 -29.95
N ALA A 11 -3.39 -13.20 -29.83
CA ALA A 11 -3.61 -14.18 -28.78
C ALA A 11 -3.48 -13.61 -27.36
N ALA A 12 -2.57 -12.63 -27.14
CA ALA A 12 -2.44 -11.97 -25.86
C ALA A 12 -3.60 -11.01 -25.58
N LYS A 13 -4.11 -10.34 -26.63
CA LYS A 13 -5.32 -9.50 -26.51
C LYS A 13 -6.58 -10.36 -26.28
N ASP A 14 -6.69 -11.49 -26.97
CA ASP A 14 -7.80 -12.44 -26.82
C ASP A 14 -7.81 -13.07 -25.42
N ALA A 15 -6.64 -13.29 -24.81
CA ALA A 15 -6.52 -13.82 -23.45
C ALA A 15 -7.11 -12.89 -22.38
N LEU A 16 -7.23 -11.58 -22.65
CA LEU A 16 -7.93 -10.62 -21.78
C LEU A 16 -9.47 -10.83 -21.77
N GLY A 17 -10.00 -11.68 -22.64
CA GLY A 17 -11.40 -12.14 -22.63
C GLY A 17 -12.43 -11.22 -23.29
N ASP A 18 -12.08 -9.97 -23.58
CA ASP A 18 -12.96 -9.01 -24.27
C ASP A 18 -12.13 -8.08 -25.17
N PRO A 19 -12.61 -7.75 -26.40
CA PRO A 19 -11.87 -6.89 -27.32
C PRO A 19 -11.63 -5.46 -26.81
N ASP A 20 -12.45 -4.98 -25.87
CA ASP A 20 -12.27 -3.67 -25.25
C ASP A 20 -11.23 -3.68 -24.12
N ALA A 21 -10.81 -4.84 -23.60
CA ALA A 21 -9.93 -4.94 -22.44
C ALA A 21 -8.54 -4.30 -22.69
N TYR A 22 -7.90 -4.66 -23.81
CA TYR A 22 -6.56 -4.13 -24.12
C TYR A 22 -6.56 -2.60 -24.33
N PRO A 23 -7.46 -2.01 -25.17
CA PRO A 23 -7.51 -0.56 -25.29
C PRO A 23 -7.77 0.16 -23.96
N LEU A 24 -8.69 -0.35 -23.14
CA LEU A 24 -8.98 0.24 -21.83
C LEU A 24 -7.77 0.22 -20.91
N LEU A 25 -7.15 -0.94 -20.74
CA LEU A 25 -5.99 -1.09 -19.86
C LEU A 25 -4.80 -0.22 -20.34
N ARG A 26 -4.53 -0.20 -21.65
CA ARG A 26 -3.49 0.64 -22.24
C ARG A 26 -3.72 2.12 -21.94
N ASP A 27 -4.94 2.59 -22.18
CA ASP A 27 -5.27 4.01 -22.04
C ASP A 27 -5.21 4.42 -20.56
N LEU A 28 -5.70 3.56 -19.63
CA LEU A 28 -5.66 3.81 -18.19
C LEU A 28 -4.23 3.85 -17.63
N VAL A 29 -3.37 2.91 -18.00
CA VAL A 29 -1.93 2.95 -17.65
C VAL A 29 -1.27 4.22 -18.16
N GLY A 30 -1.65 4.66 -19.38
CA GLY A 30 -1.12 5.86 -20.02
C GLY A 30 -1.50 7.19 -19.35
N PHE A 31 -2.56 7.22 -18.53
CA PHE A 31 -2.92 8.44 -17.79
C PHE A 31 -1.95 8.75 -16.63
N ALA A 32 -1.17 7.79 -16.16
CA ALA A 32 -0.15 7.97 -15.12
C ALA A 32 -0.70 8.70 -13.87
N ASN A 33 -1.82 8.24 -13.33
CA ASN A 33 -2.48 8.86 -12.17
C ASN A 33 -1.74 8.55 -10.87
N THR A 34 -0.49 8.97 -10.81
CA THR A 34 0.35 8.80 -9.64
C THR A 34 -0.15 9.66 -8.49
N ASN A 35 -0.24 9.07 -7.31
CA ASN A 35 -0.72 9.73 -6.12
C ASN A 35 0.47 10.21 -5.28
N LEU A 36 0.78 11.50 -5.34
CA LEU A 36 1.76 12.17 -4.49
C LEU A 36 1.05 13.08 -3.52
N GLU A 37 1.30 12.89 -2.24
CA GLU A 37 0.66 13.64 -1.15
C GLU A 37 1.08 15.12 -1.12
N ASP A 38 2.29 15.45 -1.55
CA ASP A 38 2.87 16.79 -1.46
C ASP A 38 3.20 17.40 -2.82
N PRO A 39 2.42 18.40 -3.29
CA PRO A 39 2.71 19.13 -4.52
C PRO A 39 4.05 19.90 -4.51
N ALA A 40 4.61 20.16 -3.33
CA ALA A 40 5.92 20.80 -3.18
C ALA A 40 7.09 19.81 -3.35
N HIS A 41 6.80 18.50 -3.40
CA HIS A 41 7.83 17.51 -3.67
C HIS A 41 8.43 17.72 -5.05
N GLU A 42 9.74 17.72 -5.17
CA GLU A 42 10.44 18.03 -6.43
C GLU A 42 10.16 17.05 -7.59
N ARG A 43 9.61 15.88 -7.30
CA ARG A 43 9.17 14.85 -8.26
C ARG A 43 7.65 14.85 -8.52
N TRP A 44 6.92 15.84 -8.00
CA TRP A 44 5.49 15.88 -8.13
C TRP A 44 5.07 16.15 -9.58
N GLU A 45 4.36 15.22 -10.17
CA GLU A 45 3.68 15.36 -11.46
C GLU A 45 2.19 15.55 -11.22
N LYS A 46 1.59 16.52 -11.92
CA LYS A 46 0.15 16.77 -11.78
C LYS A 46 -0.63 15.56 -12.30
N PRO A 47 -1.38 14.86 -11.46
CA PRO A 47 -2.13 13.70 -11.90
C PRO A 47 -3.29 14.08 -12.83
N HIS A 48 -3.63 13.21 -13.76
CA HIS A 48 -4.69 13.38 -14.74
C HIS A 48 -6.06 12.89 -14.25
N TYR A 49 -6.34 13.00 -12.96
CA TYR A 49 -7.54 12.43 -12.33
C TYR A 49 -8.85 12.83 -13.00
N LEU A 50 -9.06 14.12 -13.27
CA LEU A 50 -10.30 14.59 -13.89
C LEU A 50 -10.44 14.13 -15.34
N GLU A 51 -9.34 14.03 -16.08
CA GLU A 51 -9.31 13.51 -17.45
C GLU A 51 -9.65 12.03 -17.45
N THR A 52 -9.07 11.26 -16.54
CA THR A 52 -9.35 9.84 -16.38
C THR A 52 -10.79 9.58 -15.94
N ALA A 53 -11.30 10.35 -14.99
CA ALA A 53 -12.69 10.22 -14.55
C ALA A 53 -13.68 10.49 -15.71
N ARG A 54 -13.42 11.51 -16.55
CA ARG A 54 -14.21 11.78 -17.76
C ARG A 54 -14.12 10.62 -18.76
N TYR A 55 -12.92 10.10 -18.99
CA TYR A 55 -12.73 8.93 -19.85
C TYR A 55 -13.52 7.72 -19.34
N LEU A 56 -13.47 7.44 -18.04
CA LEU A 56 -14.22 6.34 -17.42
C LEU A 56 -15.74 6.52 -17.53
N VAL A 57 -16.24 7.76 -17.35
CA VAL A 57 -17.67 8.09 -17.58
C VAL A 57 -18.07 7.83 -19.03
N ASP A 58 -17.25 8.26 -19.98
CA ASP A 58 -17.51 8.03 -21.40
C ASP A 58 -17.52 6.53 -21.75
N VAL A 59 -16.59 5.74 -21.19
CA VAL A 59 -16.54 4.29 -21.36
C VAL A 59 -17.78 3.63 -20.75
N ALA A 60 -18.11 3.93 -19.49
CA ALA A 60 -19.27 3.37 -18.80
C ALA A 60 -20.57 3.70 -19.55
N THR A 61 -20.70 4.93 -20.05
CA THR A 61 -21.85 5.37 -20.86
C THR A 61 -21.96 4.60 -22.18
N ARG A 62 -20.83 4.40 -22.89
CA ARG A 62 -20.80 3.56 -24.12
C ARG A 62 -21.18 2.12 -23.83
N PHE A 63 -20.84 1.59 -22.66
CA PHE A 63 -21.26 0.27 -22.19
C PHE A 63 -22.70 0.23 -21.71
N GLY A 64 -23.37 1.40 -21.65
CA GLY A 64 -24.78 1.57 -21.38
C GLY A 64 -25.14 1.66 -19.91
N LEU A 65 -24.19 2.05 -19.08
CA LEU A 65 -24.43 2.41 -17.69
C LEU A 65 -24.79 3.90 -17.59
N ARG A 66 -25.49 4.27 -16.55
CA ARG A 66 -25.72 5.67 -16.16
C ARG A 66 -24.56 6.12 -15.29
N ALA A 67 -23.62 6.88 -15.88
CA ALA A 67 -22.40 7.27 -15.21
C ALA A 67 -22.33 8.75 -14.87
N ARG A 68 -21.71 9.07 -13.73
CA ARG A 68 -21.44 10.45 -13.26
C ARG A 68 -20.13 10.51 -12.48
N ILE A 69 -19.62 11.73 -12.34
CA ILE A 69 -18.47 12.03 -11.48
C ILE A 69 -18.99 12.57 -10.14
N PHE A 70 -18.35 12.16 -9.06
CA PHE A 70 -18.39 12.80 -7.75
C PHE A 70 -17.00 13.31 -7.42
N ASP A 71 -16.86 14.60 -7.13
CA ASP A 71 -15.59 15.22 -6.74
C ASP A 71 -15.73 15.83 -5.34
N SER A 72 -14.99 15.29 -4.40
CA SER A 72 -15.03 15.74 -3.00
C SER A 72 -14.79 17.25 -2.82
N LEU A 73 -14.01 17.88 -3.71
CA LEU A 73 -13.76 19.33 -3.66
C LEU A 73 -14.99 20.17 -4.00
N THR A 74 -15.82 19.71 -4.94
CA THR A 74 -16.97 20.46 -5.44
C THR A 74 -18.28 20.01 -4.81
N ASP A 75 -18.40 18.73 -4.52
CA ASP A 75 -19.67 18.09 -4.15
C ASP A 75 -19.81 17.87 -2.65
N LEU A 76 -18.73 18.02 -1.88
CA LEU A 76 -18.72 17.87 -0.43
C LEU A 76 -18.37 19.22 0.25
N PRO A 77 -19.35 20.00 0.73
CA PRO A 77 -19.07 21.27 1.39
C PRO A 77 -18.15 21.12 2.61
N GLY A 78 -17.05 21.88 2.63
CA GLY A 78 -16.06 21.87 3.71
C GLY A 78 -15.03 20.75 3.60
N ALA A 79 -15.03 19.95 2.54
CA ALA A 79 -13.88 19.13 2.18
C ALA A 79 -12.79 20.06 1.64
N GLU A 80 -11.75 20.29 2.42
CA GLU A 80 -10.51 20.83 1.90
C GLU A 80 -9.83 19.66 1.17
N GLY A 81 -9.94 19.62 -0.15
CA GLY A 81 -9.31 18.60 -0.95
C GLY A 81 -7.81 18.59 -0.69
N LEU A 82 -7.22 17.44 -0.67
CA LEU A 82 -5.78 17.26 -0.49
C LEU A 82 -5.05 18.21 -1.45
N HIS A 83 -4.43 19.25 -0.89
CA HIS A 83 -3.68 20.28 -1.61
C HIS A 83 -4.41 20.97 -2.79
N GLY A 84 -5.76 21.01 -2.79
CA GLY A 84 -6.53 21.63 -3.87
C GLY A 84 -6.52 20.85 -5.19
N ILE A 85 -6.13 19.59 -5.19
CA ILE A 85 -6.17 18.70 -6.34
C ILE A 85 -7.52 17.99 -6.34
N PRO A 86 -8.28 18.02 -7.46
CA PRO A 86 -9.51 17.24 -7.59
C PRO A 86 -9.27 15.75 -7.37
N ARG A 87 -10.15 15.11 -6.60
CA ARG A 87 -10.14 13.67 -6.32
C ARG A 87 -11.48 13.06 -6.78
N PRO A 88 -11.75 13.06 -8.09
CA PRO A 88 -13.02 12.60 -8.62
C PRO A 88 -13.14 11.10 -8.59
N SER A 89 -14.23 10.59 -8.01
CA SER A 89 -14.66 9.20 -8.15
C SER A 89 -15.72 9.08 -9.24
N VAL A 90 -15.77 7.93 -9.91
CA VAL A 90 -16.78 7.65 -10.95
C VAL A 90 -17.81 6.68 -10.39
N ILE A 91 -19.08 7.07 -10.49
CA ILE A 91 -20.22 6.24 -10.13
C ILE A 91 -20.93 5.83 -11.42
N ALA A 92 -21.08 4.54 -11.66
CA ALA A 92 -21.77 4.04 -12.85
C ALA A 92 -22.78 2.95 -12.49
N ASP A 93 -24.05 3.20 -12.77
CA ASP A 93 -25.16 2.35 -12.39
C ASP A 93 -25.72 1.56 -13.58
N LEU A 94 -25.98 0.27 -13.35
CA LEU A 94 -26.84 -0.58 -14.14
C LEU A 94 -28.08 -0.91 -13.31
N ASP A 95 -29.15 -0.17 -13.54
CA ASP A 95 -30.41 -0.34 -12.82
C ASP A 95 -31.31 -1.35 -13.57
N VAL A 96 -31.82 -2.34 -12.84
CA VAL A 96 -32.75 -3.36 -13.31
C VAL A 96 -34.06 -3.38 -12.50
N ASP A 97 -34.30 -2.30 -11.75
CA ASP A 97 -35.50 -2.15 -10.90
C ASP A 97 -35.62 -3.25 -9.84
N ALA A 98 -34.50 -3.58 -9.19
CA ALA A 98 -34.40 -4.57 -8.13
C ALA A 98 -34.31 -3.88 -6.74
N ASP A 99 -34.71 -4.62 -5.70
CA ASP A 99 -34.61 -4.16 -4.32
C ASP A 99 -33.14 -4.22 -3.83
N GLU A 100 -32.40 -5.23 -4.26
CA GLU A 100 -31.01 -5.46 -3.87
C GLU A 100 -30.01 -4.78 -4.81
N ARG A 101 -28.86 -4.41 -4.27
CA ARG A 101 -27.74 -3.82 -5.02
C ARG A 101 -26.42 -4.48 -4.67
N VAL A 102 -25.64 -4.76 -5.72
CA VAL A 102 -24.21 -5.11 -5.63
C VAL A 102 -23.39 -3.88 -6.00
N ILE A 103 -22.48 -3.47 -5.12
CA ILE A 103 -21.42 -2.52 -5.46
C ILE A 103 -20.19 -3.30 -5.92
N ILE A 104 -19.54 -2.84 -6.99
CA ILE A 104 -18.22 -3.30 -7.41
C ILE A 104 -17.31 -2.09 -7.26
N MET A 105 -16.37 -2.16 -6.32
CA MET A 105 -15.51 -1.06 -5.95
C MET A 105 -14.07 -1.33 -6.40
N SER A 106 -13.46 -0.36 -7.04
CA SER A 106 -12.08 -0.39 -7.54
C SER A 106 -11.48 1.01 -7.49
N HIS A 107 -10.15 1.13 -7.71
CA HIS A 107 -9.50 2.43 -7.76
C HIS A 107 -8.69 2.62 -9.04
N TYR A 108 -8.44 3.90 -9.41
CA TYR A 108 -7.69 4.23 -10.63
C TYR A 108 -6.44 5.09 -10.39
N ASP A 109 -6.17 5.44 -9.15
CA ASP A 109 -4.88 5.99 -8.77
C ASP A 109 -3.83 4.88 -8.63
N VAL A 110 -2.57 5.24 -8.78
CA VAL A 110 -1.45 4.32 -8.75
C VAL A 110 -0.30 4.91 -7.94
N VAL A 111 0.49 4.07 -7.27
CA VAL A 111 1.66 4.54 -6.54
C VAL A 111 2.69 5.17 -7.48
N PRO A 112 3.45 6.18 -7.02
CA PRO A 112 4.52 6.80 -7.79
C PRO A 112 5.60 5.80 -8.18
N VAL A 113 6.32 6.11 -9.26
CA VAL A 113 7.53 5.38 -9.65
C VAL A 113 8.76 6.24 -9.29
N PRO A 114 9.41 5.97 -8.16
CA PRO A 114 10.59 6.72 -7.76
C PRO A 114 11.78 6.47 -8.70
N ALA A 115 12.74 7.38 -8.72
CA ALA A 115 13.87 7.33 -9.65
C ALA A 115 14.69 6.02 -9.53
N GLU A 116 14.79 5.48 -8.32
CA GLU A 116 15.48 4.22 -8.03
C GLU A 116 14.72 3.03 -8.61
N GLN A 117 13.39 3.04 -8.55
CA GLN A 117 12.57 2.05 -9.21
C GLN A 117 12.61 2.22 -10.73
N LEU A 118 12.55 3.47 -11.24
CA LEU A 118 12.57 3.75 -12.66
C LEU A 118 13.82 3.14 -13.33
N ALA A 119 14.97 3.17 -12.66
CA ALA A 119 16.21 2.56 -13.16
C ALA A 119 16.14 1.02 -13.32
N ARG A 120 15.17 0.36 -12.68
CA ARG A 120 14.95 -1.09 -12.74
C ARG A 120 13.88 -1.50 -13.75
N TRP A 121 13.08 -0.54 -14.26
CA TRP A 121 12.12 -0.81 -15.30
C TRP A 121 12.80 -1.03 -16.65
N GLN A 122 12.45 -2.10 -17.36
CA GLN A 122 12.97 -2.39 -18.70
C GLN A 122 12.16 -1.68 -19.79
N THR A 123 10.92 -1.28 -19.48
CA THR A 123 10.03 -0.52 -20.36
C THR A 123 9.45 0.65 -19.57
N PRO A 124 9.01 1.74 -20.22
CA PRO A 124 8.41 2.86 -19.50
C PRO A 124 7.23 2.41 -18.64
N PRO A 125 7.17 2.79 -17.35
CA PRO A 125 6.13 2.29 -16.43
C PRO A 125 4.71 2.72 -16.81
N HIS A 126 4.54 3.84 -17.50
CA HIS A 126 3.25 4.37 -17.95
C HIS A 126 2.95 4.08 -19.44
N GLU A 127 3.58 3.03 -19.96
CA GLU A 127 3.30 2.48 -21.29
C GLU A 127 3.04 0.98 -21.19
N LEU A 128 1.78 0.56 -21.33
CA LEU A 128 1.43 -0.85 -21.25
C LEU A 128 2.19 -1.67 -22.30
N THR A 129 3.08 -2.54 -21.87
CA THR A 129 3.98 -3.30 -22.74
C THR A 129 3.79 -4.81 -22.55
N PHE A 130 3.52 -5.54 -23.65
CA PHE A 130 3.52 -6.99 -23.65
C PHE A 130 4.93 -7.54 -23.86
N ARG A 131 5.35 -8.54 -23.08
CA ARG A 131 6.69 -9.13 -23.17
C ARG A 131 6.66 -10.61 -23.56
N PRO A 132 7.81 -11.19 -23.97
CA PRO A 132 7.92 -12.58 -24.42
C PRO A 132 7.55 -13.64 -23.36
N ASP A 133 7.54 -13.29 -22.09
CA ASP A 133 7.09 -14.15 -20.98
C ASP A 133 5.54 -14.27 -20.90
N GLY A 134 4.83 -13.57 -21.80
CA GLY A 134 3.37 -13.66 -21.88
C GLY A 134 2.62 -12.69 -20.98
N ARG A 135 3.29 -11.72 -20.35
CA ARG A 135 2.70 -10.79 -19.39
C ARG A 135 2.63 -9.36 -19.93
N PHE A 136 1.66 -8.60 -19.43
CA PHE A 136 1.60 -7.15 -19.65
C PHE A 136 2.26 -6.42 -18.49
N TYR A 137 3.10 -5.45 -18.79
CA TYR A 137 3.88 -4.64 -17.86
C TYR A 137 3.46 -3.19 -17.90
N GLY A 138 3.31 -2.57 -16.73
CA GLY A 138 2.97 -1.16 -16.55
C GLY A 138 2.62 -0.87 -15.10
N ARG A 139 2.84 0.35 -14.63
CA ARG A 139 2.39 0.79 -13.31
C ARG A 139 0.86 0.86 -13.30
N GLY A 140 0.21 0.25 -12.29
CA GLY A 140 -1.24 0.11 -12.23
C GLY A 140 -1.76 -1.07 -13.09
N ALA A 141 -0.90 -1.76 -13.85
CA ALA A 141 -1.37 -2.87 -14.68
C ALA A 141 -2.04 -3.97 -13.88
N ALA A 142 -1.58 -4.26 -12.67
CA ALA A 142 -2.20 -5.20 -11.75
C ALA A 142 -3.03 -4.47 -10.68
N ASP A 143 -2.50 -3.41 -10.08
CA ASP A 143 -3.04 -2.70 -8.93
C ASP A 143 -3.48 -1.27 -9.31
N ASP A 144 -4.75 -0.96 -9.52
CA ASP A 144 -5.93 -1.84 -9.58
C ASP A 144 -6.61 -1.74 -10.97
N LEU A 145 -5.93 -1.15 -11.97
CA LEU A 145 -6.52 -0.94 -13.31
C LEU A 145 -6.88 -2.27 -13.98
N GLY A 146 -6.00 -3.27 -13.88
CA GLY A 146 -6.19 -4.58 -14.49
C GLY A 146 -6.91 -5.58 -13.61
N SER A 147 -6.83 -5.48 -12.29
CA SER A 147 -7.58 -6.33 -11.37
C SER A 147 -9.01 -5.84 -11.17
N GLY A 148 -9.21 -4.54 -10.98
CA GLY A 148 -10.49 -3.97 -10.62
C GLY A 148 -11.19 -3.20 -11.72
N VAL A 149 -10.59 -2.11 -12.21
CA VAL A 149 -11.29 -1.14 -13.07
C VAL A 149 -11.75 -1.77 -14.38
N VAL A 150 -10.84 -2.39 -15.13
CA VAL A 150 -11.17 -3.00 -16.43
C VAL A 150 -12.14 -4.16 -16.29
N PRO A 151 -11.90 -5.16 -15.44
CA PRO A 151 -12.86 -6.27 -15.26
C PRO A 151 -14.25 -5.82 -14.80
N SER A 152 -14.35 -4.81 -13.93
CA SER A 152 -15.63 -4.28 -13.44
C SER A 152 -16.46 -3.67 -14.57
N LEU A 153 -15.84 -2.84 -15.41
CA LEU A 153 -16.48 -2.26 -16.59
C LEU A 153 -16.93 -3.33 -17.60
N LEU A 154 -16.07 -4.33 -17.86
CA LEU A 154 -16.38 -5.42 -18.78
C LEU A 154 -17.49 -6.34 -18.25
N ALA A 155 -17.46 -6.65 -16.96
CA ALA A 155 -18.52 -7.44 -16.33
C ALA A 155 -19.86 -6.71 -16.42
N ALA A 156 -19.92 -5.43 -16.08
CA ALA A 156 -21.14 -4.63 -16.18
C ALA A 156 -21.65 -4.54 -17.65
N LYS A 157 -20.74 -4.32 -18.63
CA LYS A 157 -21.07 -4.39 -20.07
C LYS A 157 -21.72 -5.70 -20.46
N GLN A 158 -21.17 -6.84 -20.01
CA GLN A 158 -21.68 -8.17 -20.34
C GLN A 158 -22.98 -8.52 -19.60
N LEU A 159 -23.18 -7.97 -18.40
CA LEU A 159 -24.38 -8.17 -17.59
C LEU A 159 -25.57 -7.33 -18.07
N ARG A 160 -25.36 -6.21 -18.74
CA ARG A 160 -26.38 -5.22 -19.11
C ARG A 160 -27.67 -5.80 -19.70
N HIS A 161 -27.55 -6.82 -20.53
CA HIS A 161 -28.72 -7.43 -21.21
C HIS A 161 -28.94 -8.89 -20.80
N HIS A 162 -28.28 -9.33 -19.74
CA HIS A 162 -28.35 -10.71 -19.31
C HIS A 162 -29.67 -10.96 -18.55
N PRO A 163 -30.54 -11.88 -18.99
CA PRO A 163 -31.90 -12.03 -18.46
C PRO A 163 -31.97 -12.52 -17.00
N ARG A 164 -30.86 -12.97 -16.44
CA ARG A 164 -30.80 -13.44 -15.04
C ARG A 164 -30.23 -12.41 -14.07
N VAL A 165 -29.96 -11.20 -14.52
CA VAL A 165 -29.53 -10.13 -13.58
C VAL A 165 -30.79 -9.72 -12.79
N ALA A 166 -30.73 -9.94 -11.49
CA ALA A 166 -31.82 -9.70 -10.55
C ALA A 166 -31.45 -8.69 -9.45
N GLN A 167 -30.30 -8.06 -9.55
CA GLN A 167 -29.78 -7.06 -8.61
C GLN A 167 -29.32 -5.83 -9.39
N ASN A 168 -29.52 -4.65 -8.83
CA ASN A 168 -28.89 -3.44 -9.34
C ASN A 168 -27.38 -3.54 -9.16
N ILE A 169 -26.61 -2.99 -10.09
CA ILE A 169 -25.15 -3.01 -10.03
C ILE A 169 -24.66 -1.57 -10.03
N ARG A 170 -23.79 -1.23 -9.10
CA ARG A 170 -23.08 0.05 -9.05
C ARG A 170 -21.60 -0.19 -9.11
N LEU A 171 -20.92 0.45 -10.07
CA LEU A 171 -19.49 0.56 -10.07
C LEU A 171 -19.11 1.83 -9.29
N LEU A 172 -18.24 1.70 -8.29
CA LEU A 172 -17.57 2.79 -7.63
C LEU A 172 -16.09 2.70 -8.01
N ILE A 173 -15.66 3.58 -8.92
CA ILE A 173 -14.26 3.63 -9.33
C ILE A 173 -13.65 4.84 -8.64
N CYS A 174 -13.01 4.58 -7.51
CA CYS A 174 -12.47 5.60 -6.62
C CYS A 174 -11.12 6.12 -7.12
N CYS A 175 -10.75 7.30 -6.65
CA CYS A 175 -9.39 7.79 -6.64
C CYS A 175 -8.88 7.75 -5.20
N ASP A 176 -7.57 7.86 -5.01
CA ASP A 176 -6.96 8.12 -3.71
C ASP A 176 -6.94 6.92 -2.74
N GLU A 177 -7.07 5.67 -3.24
CA GLU A 177 -6.95 4.46 -2.42
C GLU A 177 -5.55 4.37 -1.82
N GLU A 178 -4.54 4.55 -2.65
CA GLU A 178 -3.11 4.40 -2.37
C GLU A 178 -2.57 5.38 -1.30
N THR A 179 -3.32 6.43 -1.00
CA THR A 179 -2.99 7.39 0.06
C THR A 179 -4.04 7.46 1.16
N GLY A 180 -4.94 6.48 1.22
CA GLY A 180 -5.85 6.31 2.34
C GLY A 180 -7.30 6.73 2.08
N GLY A 181 -7.69 6.99 0.83
CA GLY A 181 -9.08 7.15 0.41
C GLY A 181 -9.80 8.42 0.87
N ALA A 182 -9.07 9.42 1.41
CA ALA A 182 -9.68 10.63 1.97
C ALA A 182 -10.53 11.40 0.94
N GLY A 183 -10.08 11.48 -0.31
CA GLY A 183 -10.82 12.08 -1.42
C GLY A 183 -11.70 11.07 -2.18
N GLY A 184 -11.53 9.79 -1.96
CA GLY A 184 -12.24 8.67 -2.56
C GLY A 184 -13.36 8.13 -1.65
N ILE A 185 -13.17 6.91 -1.13
CA ILE A 185 -14.21 6.20 -0.38
C ILE A 185 -14.65 6.94 0.90
N GLU A 186 -13.73 7.59 1.63
CA GLU A 186 -14.07 8.34 2.83
C GLU A 186 -14.92 9.58 2.51
N ALA A 187 -14.67 10.23 1.36
CA ALA A 187 -15.51 11.34 0.89
C ALA A 187 -16.91 10.87 0.49
N LEU A 188 -17.04 9.72 -0.16
CA LEU A 188 -18.34 9.12 -0.49
C LEU A 188 -19.12 8.76 0.79
N LYS A 189 -18.44 8.21 1.79
CA LYS A 189 -19.01 7.92 3.10
C LYS A 189 -19.49 9.19 3.81
N ALA A 190 -18.65 10.23 3.85
CA ALA A 190 -18.99 11.53 4.45
C ALA A 190 -20.14 12.23 3.70
N HIS A 191 -20.29 12.00 2.40
CA HIS A 191 -21.47 12.45 1.65
C HIS A 191 -22.71 11.71 2.14
N ASP A 192 -22.68 10.39 2.20
CA ASP A 192 -23.81 9.55 2.59
C ASP A 192 -24.27 9.80 4.04
N GLU A 193 -23.35 10.09 4.95
CA GLU A 193 -23.66 10.42 6.35
C GLU A 193 -24.51 11.70 6.51
N ARG A 194 -24.53 12.57 5.49
CA ARG A 194 -25.35 13.80 5.48
C ARG A 194 -26.77 13.58 4.98
N LEU A 195 -27.01 12.44 4.37
CA LEU A 195 -28.28 12.09 3.76
C LEU A 195 -29.09 11.14 4.68
N PRO A 196 -30.44 11.20 4.64
CA PRO A 196 -31.27 10.20 5.30
C PRO A 196 -30.91 8.78 4.86
N VAL A 197 -31.10 7.83 5.73
CA VAL A 197 -31.02 6.40 5.36
C VAL A 197 -32.04 6.12 4.26
N ASN A 198 -31.65 5.39 3.22
CA ASN A 198 -32.43 5.11 2.01
C ASN A 198 -32.68 6.32 1.08
N ASP A 199 -31.91 7.41 1.21
CA ASP A 199 -31.94 8.49 0.23
C ASP A 199 -31.36 7.98 -1.11
N PRO A 200 -32.04 8.19 -2.26
CA PRO A 200 -31.58 7.69 -3.55
C PRO A 200 -30.24 8.28 -4.02
N GLU A 201 -29.80 9.38 -3.43
CA GLU A 201 -28.51 10.00 -3.74
C GLU A 201 -27.32 9.37 -2.97
N ARG A 202 -27.59 8.46 -2.02
CA ARG A 202 -26.52 7.75 -1.31
C ARG A 202 -25.76 6.82 -2.26
N PHE A 203 -24.44 6.77 -2.07
CA PHE A 203 -23.55 5.99 -2.92
C PHE A 203 -23.30 4.57 -2.40
N LEU A 204 -23.29 4.40 -1.08
CA LEU A 204 -22.84 3.18 -0.40
C LEU A 204 -23.98 2.27 0.07
N ASP A 205 -25.22 2.57 -0.32
CA ASP A 205 -26.35 1.69 -0.04
C ASP A 205 -26.29 0.43 -0.93
N ALA A 206 -25.97 -0.71 -0.31
CA ALA A 206 -25.82 -1.99 -1.00
C ALA A 206 -26.07 -3.18 -0.06
N ASP A 207 -26.17 -4.38 -0.64
CA ASP A 207 -26.30 -5.64 0.10
C ASP A 207 -25.00 -6.45 0.09
N VAL A 208 -24.09 -6.14 -0.83
CA VAL A 208 -22.70 -6.66 -0.88
C VAL A 208 -21.81 -5.71 -1.65
N VAL A 209 -20.55 -5.63 -1.25
CA VAL A 209 -19.50 -4.94 -1.99
C VAL A 209 -18.46 -5.94 -2.47
N LEU A 210 -18.17 -5.96 -3.76
CA LEU A 210 -17.12 -6.72 -4.39
C LEU A 210 -15.92 -5.79 -4.62
N ILE A 211 -14.76 -6.17 -4.12
CA ILE A 211 -13.53 -5.38 -4.23
C ILE A 211 -12.48 -6.25 -4.94
N PRO A 212 -12.37 -6.16 -6.27
CA PRO A 212 -11.43 -6.99 -7.04
C PRO A 212 -9.99 -6.46 -6.99
N ASP A 213 -9.55 -6.08 -5.81
CA ASP A 213 -8.27 -5.45 -5.46
C ASP A 213 -7.51 -6.35 -4.49
N GLY A 214 -7.14 -7.56 -4.93
CA GLY A 214 -6.46 -8.55 -4.11
C GLY A 214 -5.92 -9.75 -4.88
N ASP A 215 -5.56 -10.77 -4.13
CA ASP A 215 -5.08 -12.06 -4.65
C ASP A 215 -6.24 -12.92 -5.22
N PRO A 216 -5.98 -13.97 -6.03
CA PRO A 216 -7.01 -14.80 -6.65
C PRO A 216 -7.65 -15.80 -5.67
N HIS A 217 -7.95 -15.37 -4.46
CA HIS A 217 -8.63 -16.16 -3.42
C HIS A 217 -9.70 -15.30 -2.70
N ALA A 218 -10.57 -15.95 -1.94
CA ALA A 218 -11.55 -15.22 -1.13
C ALA A 218 -10.88 -14.68 0.14
N THR A 219 -10.79 -13.37 0.25
CA THR A 219 -10.24 -12.69 1.42
C THR A 219 -11.37 -12.36 2.40
N ALA A 220 -11.32 -13.00 3.56
CA ALA A 220 -12.29 -12.81 4.64
C ALA A 220 -11.91 -11.65 5.58
N GLY A 221 -10.66 -11.22 5.53
CA GLY A 221 -10.19 -10.13 6.36
C GLY A 221 -8.89 -9.52 5.86
N SER A 222 -8.79 -8.22 5.96
CA SER A 222 -7.59 -7.45 5.67
C SER A 222 -7.06 -6.79 6.93
N SER A 223 -5.74 -6.74 7.05
CA SER A 223 -5.07 -6.12 8.20
C SER A 223 -5.35 -4.63 8.25
N GLY A 224 -5.59 -4.13 9.47
CA GLY A 224 -5.55 -2.70 9.71
C GLY A 224 -4.13 -2.16 9.60
N VAL A 225 -4.02 -0.87 9.36
CA VAL A 225 -2.75 -0.15 9.35
C VAL A 225 -2.79 1.00 10.34
N LEU A 226 -1.69 1.19 11.05
CA LEU A 226 -1.49 2.30 11.96
C LEU A 226 -0.05 2.78 11.81
N PHE A 227 0.14 4.07 11.59
CA PHE A 227 1.46 4.67 11.59
C PHE A 227 1.80 5.20 12.97
N LEU A 228 3.01 4.93 13.43
CA LEU A 228 3.56 5.47 14.66
C LEU A 228 4.75 6.36 14.33
N ASP A 229 4.76 7.56 14.91
CA ASP A 229 5.90 8.47 14.83
C ASP A 229 6.62 8.49 16.17
N GLY A 230 7.94 8.32 16.11
CA GLY A 230 8.82 8.38 17.27
C GLY A 230 9.81 9.54 17.15
N THR A 231 10.00 10.28 18.24
CA THR A 231 10.91 11.43 18.29
C THR A 231 11.44 11.65 19.69
N PHE A 232 12.55 12.41 19.79
CA PHE A 232 13.03 12.98 21.05
C PHE A 232 12.57 14.42 21.22
N SER A 233 12.29 14.81 22.45
CA SER A 233 11.90 16.19 22.78
C SER A 233 13.06 17.19 22.67
N ARG A 234 14.29 16.70 22.64
CA ARG A 234 15.55 17.46 22.54
C ARG A 234 16.63 16.60 21.89
N PRO A 235 17.72 17.19 21.40
CA PRO A 235 18.86 16.43 20.86
C PRO A 235 19.48 15.50 21.91
N VAL A 236 19.85 14.31 21.47
CA VAL A 236 20.35 13.22 22.32
C VAL A 236 21.63 12.60 21.76
N SER A 237 22.35 11.84 22.57
CA SER A 237 23.55 11.12 22.13
C SER A 237 23.21 9.93 21.23
N LEU A 238 24.18 9.48 20.42
CA LEU A 238 24.05 8.34 19.54
C LEU A 238 23.59 7.06 20.27
N PRO A 239 24.11 6.68 21.45
CA PRO A 239 23.63 5.53 22.20
C PRO A 239 22.14 5.60 22.51
N ARG A 240 21.61 6.79 22.79
CA ARG A 240 20.17 6.98 23.05
C ARG A 240 19.33 6.83 21.78
N VAL A 241 19.83 7.30 20.64
CA VAL A 241 19.18 7.09 19.33
C VAL A 241 19.12 5.60 18.99
N VAL A 242 20.22 4.87 19.24
CA VAL A 242 20.29 3.41 19.04
C VAL A 242 19.31 2.69 19.96
N ALA A 243 19.33 2.97 21.25
CA ALA A 243 18.42 2.36 22.23
C ALA A 243 16.95 2.63 21.88
N PHE A 244 16.62 3.84 21.44
CA PHE A 244 15.28 4.16 20.98
C PHE A 244 14.87 3.35 19.75
N GLY A 245 15.77 3.21 18.77
CA GLY A 245 15.57 2.35 17.60
C GLY A 245 15.33 0.88 17.99
N GLU A 246 16.07 0.35 18.97
CA GLU A 246 15.85 -1.00 19.50
C GLU A 246 14.45 -1.15 20.13
N GLY A 247 13.99 -0.14 20.86
CA GLY A 247 12.63 -0.12 21.43
C GLY A 247 11.54 -0.16 20.36
N LEU A 248 11.71 0.61 19.29
CA LEU A 248 10.75 0.60 18.16
C LEU A 248 10.79 -0.73 17.40
N VAL A 249 11.98 -1.30 17.17
CA VAL A 249 12.12 -2.64 16.58
C VAL A 249 11.46 -3.71 17.49
N GLY A 250 11.50 -3.54 18.80
CA GLY A 250 10.84 -4.42 19.78
C GLY A 250 9.31 -4.45 19.66
N LEU A 251 8.67 -3.42 19.06
CA LEU A 251 7.25 -3.44 18.73
C LEU A 251 6.88 -4.60 17.81
N GLN A 252 7.81 -5.11 17.02
CA GLN A 252 7.60 -6.30 16.19
C GLN A 252 7.18 -7.53 17.02
N SER A 253 7.83 -7.75 18.17
CA SER A 253 7.49 -8.88 19.05
C SER A 253 6.09 -8.71 19.68
N LEU A 254 5.71 -7.49 20.02
CA LEU A 254 4.35 -7.20 20.50
C LEU A 254 3.35 -7.48 19.37
N ALA A 255 3.55 -6.93 18.19
CA ALA A 255 2.62 -7.09 17.07
C ALA A 255 2.46 -8.57 16.69
N GLN A 256 3.54 -9.33 16.65
CA GLN A 256 3.51 -10.77 16.35
C GLN A 256 2.73 -11.61 17.37
N SER A 257 2.50 -11.09 18.58
CA SER A 257 1.65 -11.76 19.58
C SER A 257 0.15 -11.68 19.25
N TRP A 258 -0.24 -10.80 18.34
CA TRP A 258 -1.60 -10.68 17.84
C TRP A 258 -1.78 -11.68 16.69
N VAL A 259 -2.66 -12.64 16.87
CA VAL A 259 -2.88 -13.72 15.90
C VAL A 259 -4.35 -13.73 15.48
N SER A 260 -4.58 -13.66 14.19
CA SER A 260 -5.89 -13.75 13.57
C SER A 260 -6.41 -15.19 13.52
N VAL A 261 -7.71 -15.35 13.35
CA VAL A 261 -8.32 -16.66 13.02
C VAL A 261 -8.15 -17.04 11.56
N TYR A 262 -7.74 -16.08 10.70
CA TYR A 262 -7.56 -16.32 9.27
C TYR A 262 -6.16 -16.82 8.95
N PRO A 263 -6.04 -17.86 8.08
CA PRO A 263 -4.76 -18.30 7.57
C PRO A 263 -4.12 -17.23 6.68
N SER A 264 -2.80 -17.18 6.69
CA SER A 264 -2.03 -16.36 5.74
C SER A 264 -2.09 -16.97 4.34
N PRO A 265 -2.26 -16.17 3.27
CA PRO A 265 -2.22 -16.67 1.90
C PRO A 265 -0.85 -17.23 1.51
N ASP A 266 0.20 -16.81 2.19
CA ASP A 266 1.56 -17.32 1.99
C ASP A 266 1.81 -18.68 2.65
N TRP A 267 0.89 -19.15 3.47
CA TRP A 267 0.89 -20.48 4.05
C TRP A 267 0.10 -21.41 3.15
N PRO A 268 0.49 -22.29 2.49
CA PRO A 268 1.35 -23.43 2.67
C PRO A 268 2.66 -23.39 1.86
N ASP A 269 2.98 -22.34 1.19
CA ASP A 269 4.18 -22.25 0.34
C ASP A 269 5.47 -22.07 1.17
N HIS A 270 5.38 -22.13 2.50
CA HIS A 270 6.47 -22.03 3.48
C HIS A 270 7.27 -20.71 3.46
N ASP A 271 6.82 -19.70 2.72
CA ASP A 271 7.46 -18.39 2.69
C ASP A 271 6.90 -17.42 3.74
N ALA A 272 5.71 -17.69 4.28
CA ALA A 272 5.18 -16.95 5.40
C ALA A 272 5.79 -17.44 6.72
N PRO A 273 6.21 -16.55 7.60
CA PRO A 273 6.78 -16.94 8.89
C PRO A 273 5.75 -17.57 9.84
N PHE A 274 4.47 -17.38 9.57
CA PHE A 274 3.36 -17.86 10.39
C PHE A 274 2.22 -18.42 9.53
N PRO A 275 1.53 -19.49 10.01
CA PRO A 275 0.40 -20.09 9.27
C PRO A 275 -0.88 -19.20 9.29
N PHE A 276 -0.94 -18.26 10.22
CA PHE A 276 -2.05 -17.32 10.37
C PHE A 276 -1.57 -15.89 10.22
N ILE A 277 -2.47 -14.97 9.87
CA ILE A 277 -2.18 -13.55 9.89
C ILE A 277 -1.81 -13.15 11.32
N THR A 278 -0.71 -12.44 11.46
CA THR A 278 -0.26 -11.85 12.73
C THR A 278 -0.08 -10.35 12.56
N GLY A 279 -0.17 -9.61 13.65
CA GLY A 279 0.26 -8.22 13.64
C GLY A 279 1.74 -8.10 13.26
N ARG A 280 2.12 -6.97 12.67
CA ARG A 280 3.50 -6.68 12.26
C ARG A 280 3.84 -5.24 12.58
N ALA A 281 5.06 -4.98 12.98
CA ALA A 281 5.60 -3.64 13.14
C ALA A 281 6.90 -3.53 12.34
N THR A 282 6.95 -2.58 11.42
CA THR A 282 8.08 -2.37 10.54
C THR A 282 8.55 -0.93 10.68
N VAL A 283 9.82 -0.73 11.08
CA VAL A 283 10.42 0.59 11.07
C VAL A 283 10.68 0.97 9.62
N THR A 284 9.94 1.95 9.11
CA THR A 284 9.98 2.39 7.71
C THR A 284 10.79 3.65 7.53
N LYS A 285 10.91 4.46 8.57
CA LYS A 285 11.64 5.72 8.54
C LYS A 285 12.58 5.82 9.73
N TRP A 286 13.79 6.30 9.50
CA TRP A 286 14.74 6.67 10.55
C TRP A 286 15.65 7.78 10.04
N ASP A 287 15.46 8.97 10.60
CA ASP A 287 16.27 10.13 10.29
C ASP A 287 16.91 10.65 11.57
N ALA A 288 18.19 10.98 11.52
CA ALA A 288 18.89 11.67 12.58
C ALA A 288 19.90 12.65 11.98
N ALA A 289 20.03 13.81 12.56
CA ALA A 289 21.00 14.82 12.14
C ALA A 289 21.71 15.42 13.34
N ALA A 290 23.02 15.63 13.23
CA ALA A 290 23.80 16.31 14.26
C ALA A 290 23.44 17.80 14.28
N GLU A 291 23.09 18.31 15.46
CA GLU A 291 22.79 19.73 15.68
C GLU A 291 24.05 20.61 15.57
N ARG A 292 25.19 20.06 15.96
CA ARG A 292 26.50 20.75 15.92
C ARG A 292 27.62 19.78 15.59
N ASP A 293 28.63 20.28 14.88
CA ASP A 293 29.86 19.55 14.69
C ASP A 293 30.68 19.52 16.01
N SER A 294 31.01 18.32 16.45
CA SER A 294 31.89 18.10 17.57
C SER A 294 33.26 17.65 17.06
N SER A 295 34.35 18.31 17.50
CA SER A 295 35.69 17.77 17.28
C SER A 295 35.92 16.64 18.27
N THR A 296 35.91 15.41 17.81
CA THR A 296 36.05 14.22 18.65
C THR A 296 37.31 13.44 18.30
N SER A 297 37.79 12.63 19.25
CA SER A 297 38.96 11.78 19.04
C SER A 297 38.68 10.57 18.13
N ARG A 298 37.41 10.32 17.79
CA ARG A 298 36.93 9.21 16.93
C ARG A 298 35.96 9.72 15.88
N PRO A 299 35.68 8.94 14.82
CA PRO A 299 34.60 9.24 13.90
C PRO A 299 33.26 9.31 14.65
N HIS A 300 32.38 10.20 14.22
CA HIS A 300 31.05 10.36 14.79
C HIS A 300 29.98 10.43 13.70
N ILE A 301 28.70 10.22 14.08
CA ILE A 301 27.58 10.31 13.18
C ILE A 301 27.21 11.79 12.98
N GLY A 302 27.25 12.24 11.74
CA GLY A 302 26.71 13.53 11.31
C GLY A 302 25.24 13.45 10.91
N ALA A 303 24.86 12.36 10.24
CA ALA A 303 23.46 12.11 9.92
C ALA A 303 23.18 10.60 9.72
N ILE A 304 21.94 10.22 9.88
CA ILE A 304 21.35 8.92 9.51
C ILE A 304 20.14 9.25 8.65
N HIS A 305 19.98 8.54 7.55
CA HIS A 305 18.81 8.72 6.67
C HIS A 305 18.37 7.37 6.10
N ALA A 306 17.14 6.98 6.39
CA ALA A 306 16.51 5.83 5.77
C ALA A 306 15.80 6.27 4.49
N GLU A 307 16.26 5.75 3.36
CA GLU A 307 15.70 6.07 2.05
C GLU A 307 14.42 5.27 1.83
N THR A 308 13.30 5.97 1.87
CA THR A 308 11.97 5.42 1.55
C THR A 308 11.14 6.51 0.87
N ASP A 309 10.44 6.14 -0.18
CA ASP A 309 9.57 7.06 -0.93
C ASP A 309 8.11 7.01 -0.46
N ALA A 310 7.76 6.02 0.36
CA ALA A 310 6.41 5.88 0.89
C ALA A 310 6.41 5.32 2.33
N THR A 311 5.44 5.73 3.13
CA THR A 311 5.30 5.32 4.54
C THR A 311 4.96 3.85 4.72
N ASN A 312 4.42 3.21 3.70
CA ASN A 312 4.06 1.80 3.66
C ASN A 312 5.11 0.91 2.96
N GLN A 313 6.32 1.43 2.74
CA GLN A 313 7.44 0.67 2.16
C GLN A 313 8.57 0.49 3.16
N VAL A 314 9.20 -0.66 3.10
CA VAL A 314 10.49 -0.94 3.75
C VAL A 314 11.58 -0.13 3.05
N ALA A 315 12.42 0.56 3.79
CA ALA A 315 13.53 1.30 3.22
C ALA A 315 14.45 0.39 2.37
N GLN A 316 14.90 0.89 1.23
CA GLN A 316 15.86 0.18 0.38
C GLN A 316 17.27 0.28 0.93
N SER A 317 17.61 1.41 1.53
CA SER A 317 18.92 1.66 2.14
C SER A 317 18.80 2.56 3.36
N VAL A 318 19.83 2.49 4.21
CA VAL A 318 20.07 3.47 5.27
C VAL A 318 21.47 4.04 5.09
N THR A 319 21.55 5.34 4.87
CA THR A 319 22.79 6.07 4.70
C THR A 319 23.24 6.67 6.03
N LEU A 320 24.48 6.42 6.39
CA LEU A 320 25.20 7.02 7.51
C LEU A 320 26.17 8.06 6.98
N VAL A 321 26.07 9.30 7.42
CA VAL A 321 27.07 10.34 7.19
C VAL A 321 28.03 10.35 8.37
N LEU A 322 29.26 9.92 8.11
CA LEU A 322 30.32 9.80 9.09
C LEU A 322 31.26 11.02 9.01
N ARG A 323 31.52 11.66 10.12
CA ARG A 323 32.44 12.79 10.23
C ARG A 323 33.66 12.42 11.02
N GLY A 324 34.79 13.00 10.64
CA GLY A 324 36.08 12.77 11.25
C GLY A 324 37.23 13.21 10.35
N THR A 325 38.46 13.13 10.84
CA THR A 325 39.64 13.37 9.99
C THR A 325 39.78 12.27 8.94
N PRO A 326 40.46 12.52 7.81
CA PRO A 326 40.70 11.48 6.79
C PRO A 326 41.37 10.21 7.37
N ALA A 327 42.24 10.37 8.36
CA ALA A 327 42.90 9.24 9.05
C ALA A 327 41.90 8.41 9.88
N GLN A 328 40.94 9.07 10.54
CA GLN A 328 39.91 8.41 11.33
C GLN A 328 38.90 7.68 10.43
N LEU A 329 38.56 8.23 9.28
CA LEU A 329 37.60 7.64 8.33
C LEU A 329 38.22 6.55 7.46
N SER A 330 39.59 6.54 7.35
CA SER A 330 40.32 5.53 6.58
C SER A 330 40.14 4.14 7.19
N GLY A 331 39.67 3.17 6.37
CA GLY A 331 39.41 1.79 6.81
C GLY A 331 38.12 1.57 7.62
N LEU A 332 37.46 2.64 8.11
CA LEU A 332 36.21 2.52 8.87
C LEU A 332 35.10 1.77 8.12
N PRO A 333 34.87 1.99 6.80
CA PRO A 333 33.83 1.21 6.06
C PRO A 333 34.08 -0.29 6.10
N VAL A 334 35.33 -0.74 6.02
CA VAL A 334 35.67 -2.18 6.09
C VAL A 334 35.38 -2.73 7.49
N GLN A 335 35.67 -1.98 8.52
CA GLN A 335 35.38 -2.39 9.90
C GLN A 335 33.88 -2.42 10.17
N LEU A 336 33.13 -1.45 9.66
CA LEU A 336 31.66 -1.44 9.77
C LEU A 336 31.03 -2.59 8.97
N ALA A 337 31.49 -2.84 7.74
CA ALA A 337 31.01 -3.95 6.93
C ALA A 337 31.19 -5.32 7.61
N ALA A 338 32.30 -5.50 8.34
CA ALA A 338 32.56 -6.73 9.10
C ALA A 338 31.59 -6.94 10.29
N LEU A 339 30.90 -5.90 10.71
CA LEU A 339 29.88 -5.95 11.77
C LEU A 339 28.47 -6.20 11.23
N LEU A 340 28.24 -6.12 9.91
CA LEU A 340 26.92 -6.35 9.34
C LEU A 340 26.60 -7.84 9.22
N PRO A 341 25.38 -8.28 9.56
CA PRO A 341 24.95 -9.63 9.29
C PRO A 341 24.59 -9.79 7.79
N ALA A 342 24.72 -11.01 7.26
CA ALA A 342 24.11 -11.32 5.96
C ALA A 342 22.56 -11.20 6.08
N PRO A 343 21.85 -10.82 5.00
CA PRO A 343 22.33 -10.58 3.65
C PRO A 343 22.73 -9.12 3.36
N TYR A 344 22.80 -8.26 4.37
CA TYR A 344 23.09 -6.84 4.19
C TYR A 344 24.52 -6.61 3.72
N ARG A 345 24.70 -5.56 2.92
CA ARG A 345 26.01 -5.10 2.45
C ARG A 345 26.18 -3.61 2.70
N LEU A 346 27.43 -3.17 2.85
CA LEU A 346 27.77 -1.76 3.01
C LEU A 346 28.43 -1.26 1.72
N GLU A 347 27.94 -0.15 1.19
CA GLU A 347 28.48 0.54 0.03
C GLU A 347 28.99 1.93 0.43
N ILE A 348 30.07 2.37 -0.22
CA ILE A 348 30.58 3.74 -0.05
C ILE A 348 29.82 4.64 -1.01
N GLY A 349 29.18 5.66 -0.48
CA GLY A 349 28.30 6.58 -1.17
C GLY A 349 27.03 6.80 -0.37
N GLY A 350 26.33 7.88 -0.65
CA GLY A 350 25.08 8.23 0.01
C GLY A 350 23.88 8.08 -0.93
N ALA A 351 22.69 8.11 -0.36
CA ALA A 351 21.46 8.33 -1.09
C ALA A 351 21.59 9.58 -1.98
N THR A 352 21.03 9.53 -3.16
CA THR A 352 21.06 10.64 -4.14
C THR A 352 20.38 11.90 -3.61
N SER A 353 19.46 11.75 -2.65
CA SER A 353 18.71 12.81 -1.99
C SER A 353 19.48 13.51 -0.87
N LEU A 354 20.51 12.87 -0.30
CA LEU A 354 21.24 13.40 0.85
C LEU A 354 22.46 14.25 0.44
N ARG A 355 22.49 15.51 0.86
CA ARG A 355 23.65 16.37 0.67
C ARG A 355 24.76 16.01 1.65
N VAL A 356 25.79 15.30 1.17
CA VAL A 356 26.96 14.91 1.96
C VAL A 356 27.98 16.06 1.96
N PRO A 357 28.42 16.54 3.14
CA PRO A 357 29.49 17.53 3.23
C PRO A 357 30.83 17.01 2.65
N ALA A 358 31.64 17.90 2.10
CA ALA A 358 32.90 17.52 1.45
C ALA A 358 33.97 16.89 2.41
N ASP A 359 33.81 17.11 3.71
CA ASP A 359 34.64 16.60 4.78
C ASP A 359 34.06 15.39 5.50
N ALA A 360 33.00 14.80 4.94
CA ALA A 360 32.31 13.64 5.49
C ALA A 360 32.39 12.44 4.55
N LEU A 361 32.22 11.25 5.12
CA LEU A 361 32.13 10.00 4.41
C LEU A 361 30.70 9.47 4.52
N ALA A 362 30.02 9.26 3.40
CA ALA A 362 28.76 8.56 3.38
C ALA A 362 28.98 7.06 3.14
N VAL A 363 28.26 6.25 3.89
CA VAL A 363 28.18 4.80 3.70
C VAL A 363 26.72 4.38 3.78
N SER A 364 26.29 3.53 2.86
CA SER A 364 24.91 3.05 2.81
C SER A 364 24.86 1.56 3.13
N VAL A 365 23.98 1.19 4.04
CA VAL A 365 23.62 -0.21 4.29
C VAL A 365 22.45 -0.53 3.38
N ILE A 366 22.69 -1.45 2.47
CA ILE A 366 21.71 -1.84 1.44
C ILE A 366 20.90 -3.02 1.92
N GLY A 367 19.58 -2.89 1.79
CA GLY A 367 18.59 -3.92 2.00
C GLY A 367 17.86 -4.31 0.72
N THR A 368 16.63 -4.74 0.85
CA THR A 368 15.70 -5.00 -0.26
C THR A 368 14.35 -4.42 0.12
N SER A 369 13.91 -3.43 -0.63
CA SER A 369 12.61 -2.80 -0.42
C SER A 369 11.48 -3.76 -0.74
N THR A 370 10.40 -3.68 0.00
CA THR A 370 9.14 -4.38 -0.20
C THR A 370 8.02 -3.60 0.48
N HIS A 371 6.77 -3.97 0.23
CA HIS A 371 5.63 -3.41 0.96
C HIS A 371 5.74 -3.72 2.47
N ALA A 372 5.48 -2.73 3.34
CA ALA A 372 5.68 -2.89 4.79
C ALA A 372 4.75 -3.93 5.43
N GLY A 373 3.62 -4.24 4.80
CA GLY A 373 2.75 -5.36 5.19
C GLY A 373 3.39 -6.73 4.95
N TYR A 374 4.36 -6.83 4.03
CA TYR A 374 5.08 -8.07 3.69
C TYR A 374 6.59 -7.96 3.91
N PRO A 375 7.06 -7.51 5.08
CA PRO A 375 8.48 -7.22 5.31
C PRO A 375 9.38 -8.46 5.20
N HIS A 376 8.81 -9.66 5.27
CA HIS A 376 9.53 -10.94 5.11
C HIS A 376 9.91 -11.23 3.64
N ARG A 377 9.31 -10.54 2.67
CA ARG A 377 9.66 -10.63 1.24
C ARG A 377 10.86 -9.76 0.88
N GLY A 378 11.30 -8.89 1.82
CA GLY A 378 12.44 -8.00 1.67
C GLY A 378 13.43 -8.12 2.83
N HIS A 379 14.37 -7.18 2.88
CA HIS A 379 15.38 -7.09 3.93
C HIS A 379 15.46 -5.64 4.42
N ASN A 380 14.73 -5.32 5.49
CA ASN A 380 14.73 -3.98 6.08
C ASN A 380 16.12 -3.63 6.64
N PRO A 381 16.83 -2.63 6.10
CA PRO A 381 18.15 -2.26 6.59
C PRO A 381 18.12 -1.51 7.93
N VAL A 382 16.98 -0.93 8.33
CA VAL A 382 16.89 -0.12 9.56
C VAL A 382 17.26 -0.93 10.82
N PRO A 383 16.68 -2.10 11.10
CA PRO A 383 17.10 -2.92 12.23
C PRO A 383 18.57 -3.35 12.16
N ALA A 384 19.07 -3.62 10.95
CA ALA A 384 20.48 -3.99 10.76
C ALA A 384 21.42 -2.84 11.11
N VAL A 385 21.05 -1.59 10.78
CA VAL A 385 21.83 -0.39 11.12
C VAL A 385 21.75 -0.07 12.61
N VAL A 386 20.59 -0.22 13.26
CA VAL A 386 20.48 -0.11 14.73
C VAL A 386 21.48 -1.03 15.41
N GLY A 387 21.48 -2.32 15.04
CA GLY A 387 22.45 -3.29 15.58
C GLY A 387 23.89 -3.04 15.15
N LEU A 388 24.15 -2.49 13.95
CA LEU A 388 25.48 -2.08 13.49
C LEU A 388 26.04 -0.98 14.37
N LEU A 389 25.26 0.06 14.64
CA LEU A 389 25.68 1.21 15.44
C LEU A 389 25.95 0.80 16.90
N ASP A 390 25.10 -0.05 17.49
CA ASP A 390 25.36 -0.61 18.82
C ASP A 390 26.71 -1.36 18.87
N ARG A 391 26.96 -2.25 17.91
CA ARG A 391 28.22 -3.00 17.82
C ARG A 391 29.43 -2.07 17.58
N ALA A 392 29.27 -1.07 16.72
CA ALA A 392 30.35 -0.10 16.43
C ALA A 392 30.71 0.78 17.65
N LEU A 393 29.70 1.19 18.43
CA LEU A 393 29.91 1.89 19.72
C LEU A 393 30.64 1.01 20.71
N ARG A 394 30.20 -0.21 20.94
CA ARG A 394 30.86 -1.17 21.85
C ARG A 394 32.29 -1.51 21.42
N ALA A 395 32.53 -1.56 20.12
CA ALA A 395 33.89 -1.77 19.58
C ALA A 395 34.79 -0.52 19.63
N GLY A 396 34.21 0.62 20.05
CA GLY A 396 34.93 1.89 20.09
C GLY A 396 35.29 2.47 18.72
N LEU A 397 34.58 2.09 17.68
CA LEU A 397 34.75 2.57 16.30
C LEU A 397 34.13 3.95 16.09
N LEU A 398 33.07 4.26 16.83
CA LEU A 398 32.34 5.52 16.77
C LEU A 398 32.38 6.25 18.11
N ASP A 399 32.31 7.57 18.04
CA ASP A 399 32.15 8.43 19.22
C ASP A 399 30.67 8.49 19.63
N ASP A 400 30.42 8.50 20.93
CA ASP A 400 29.08 8.48 21.55
C ASP A 400 28.55 9.87 21.92
N SER A 401 29.36 10.91 21.77
CA SER A 401 29.04 12.28 22.23
C SER A 401 28.25 13.13 21.25
N SER A 402 27.88 12.57 20.08
CA SER A 402 27.06 13.29 19.08
C SER A 402 25.75 13.78 19.68
N SER A 403 25.40 15.05 19.40
CA SER A 403 24.07 15.61 19.74
C SER A 403 23.18 15.53 18.53
N LEU A 404 22.24 14.58 18.54
CA LEU A 404 21.41 14.22 17.39
C LEU A 404 19.94 14.56 17.62
N VAL A 405 19.31 15.21 16.64
CA VAL A 405 17.86 15.27 16.51
C VAL A 405 17.44 14.05 15.68
N ALA A 406 16.58 13.19 16.23
CA ALA A 406 16.19 11.97 15.56
C ALA A 406 14.68 11.77 15.53
N THR A 407 14.18 11.23 14.41
CA THR A 407 12.80 10.83 14.20
C THR A 407 12.73 9.43 13.60
N PHE A 408 11.68 8.71 13.94
CA PHE A 408 11.38 7.38 13.42
C PHE A 408 9.94 7.30 12.95
N GLY A 409 9.69 6.43 11.99
CA GLY A 409 8.35 6.03 11.58
C GLY A 409 8.22 4.50 11.61
N VAL A 410 7.06 4.03 12.07
CA VAL A 410 6.73 2.60 12.10
C VAL A 410 5.39 2.38 11.43
N ASP A 411 5.37 1.50 10.43
CA ASP A 411 4.16 0.90 9.90
C ASP A 411 3.77 -0.28 10.82
N LEU A 412 2.63 -0.18 11.48
CA LEU A 412 2.09 -1.20 12.35
C LEU A 412 0.86 -1.82 11.71
N ARG A 413 0.94 -3.10 11.36
CA ARG A 413 -0.18 -3.88 10.84
C ARG A 413 -0.89 -4.57 11.97
N LEU A 414 -2.20 -4.34 12.04
CA LEU A 414 -3.11 -4.96 12.99
C LEU A 414 -3.66 -6.26 12.38
N THR A 415 -4.13 -7.18 13.20
CA THR A 415 -4.90 -8.32 12.66
C THR A 415 -6.25 -7.84 12.14
N PRO A 416 -6.87 -8.58 11.20
CA PRO A 416 -8.15 -8.20 10.60
C PRO A 416 -9.25 -7.86 11.61
N GLU A 417 -9.32 -8.57 12.73
CA GLU A 417 -10.35 -8.40 13.77
C GLU A 417 -10.02 -7.31 14.80
N MET A 418 -8.80 -6.73 14.71
CA MET A 418 -8.36 -5.78 15.74
C MET A 418 -8.82 -4.35 15.42
N PRO A 419 -9.64 -3.72 16.28
CA PRO A 419 -9.95 -2.31 16.13
C PRO A 419 -8.70 -1.43 16.23
N MET A 420 -8.64 -0.38 15.42
CA MET A 420 -7.49 0.54 15.36
C MET A 420 -7.13 1.11 16.74
N GLU A 421 -8.13 1.52 17.52
CA GLU A 421 -7.92 2.10 18.86
C GLU A 421 -7.30 1.09 19.84
N THR A 422 -7.62 -0.19 19.69
CA THR A 422 -7.05 -1.27 20.53
C THR A 422 -5.59 -1.47 20.20
N GLY A 423 -5.25 -1.57 18.90
CA GLY A 423 -3.87 -1.68 18.44
C GLY A 423 -3.03 -0.46 18.80
N ALA A 424 -3.57 0.74 18.57
CA ALA A 424 -2.91 2.00 18.92
C ALA A 424 -2.62 2.09 20.42
N ARG A 425 -3.59 1.74 21.26
CA ARG A 425 -3.42 1.74 22.72
C ARG A 425 -2.32 0.77 23.15
N ALA A 426 -2.35 -0.47 22.65
CA ALA A 426 -1.35 -1.48 22.99
C ALA A 426 0.07 -1.05 22.58
N ALA A 427 0.23 -0.51 21.38
CA ALA A 427 1.50 -0.02 20.89
C ALA A 427 2.04 1.20 21.68
N LEU A 428 1.15 2.15 22.01
CA LEU A 428 1.52 3.32 22.81
C LEU A 428 1.83 2.95 24.27
N ASP A 429 1.12 2.01 24.86
CA ASP A 429 1.41 1.53 26.22
C ASP A 429 2.75 0.80 26.28
N TYR A 430 3.07 -0.02 25.26
CA TYR A 430 4.39 -0.60 25.10
C TYR A 430 5.47 0.49 25.00
N ALA A 431 5.30 1.45 24.08
CA ALA A 431 6.27 2.51 23.86
C ALA A 431 6.49 3.36 25.13
N ARG A 432 5.44 3.67 25.87
CA ARG A 432 5.52 4.40 27.15
C ARG A 432 6.25 3.61 28.21
N ALA A 433 5.95 2.33 28.37
CA ALA A 433 6.61 1.46 29.35
C ALA A 433 8.10 1.31 29.02
N TRP A 434 8.41 1.08 27.75
CA TRP A 434 9.80 0.99 27.26
C TRP A 434 10.56 2.30 27.49
N SER A 435 9.95 3.44 27.09
CA SER A 435 10.54 4.77 27.26
C SER A 435 10.80 5.11 28.72
N ALA A 436 9.85 4.84 29.62
CA ALA A 436 10.02 5.06 31.04
C ALA A 436 11.18 4.24 31.65
N ALA A 437 11.43 3.05 31.12
CA ALA A 437 12.49 2.16 31.58
C ALA A 437 13.88 2.51 30.99
N HIS A 438 13.96 3.06 29.77
CA HIS A 438 15.20 3.19 29.02
C HIS A 438 15.51 4.63 28.58
N ASP A 439 14.50 5.40 28.19
CA ASP A 439 14.66 6.75 27.69
C ASP A 439 13.45 7.66 27.91
N PRO A 440 13.41 8.41 29.03
CA PRO A 440 12.26 9.24 29.39
C PRO A 440 12.02 10.43 28.45
N ASP A 441 12.97 10.80 27.60
CA ASP A 441 12.81 11.89 26.63
C ASP A 441 12.27 11.40 25.26
N ALA A 442 12.25 10.09 25.03
CA ALA A 442 11.68 9.51 23.83
C ALA A 442 10.14 9.54 23.87
N ARG A 443 9.55 9.90 22.75
CA ARG A 443 8.08 9.94 22.57
C ARG A 443 7.68 9.16 21.35
N VAL A 444 6.59 8.42 21.49
CA VAL A 444 5.92 7.77 20.37
C VAL A 444 4.46 8.23 20.36
N VAL A 445 4.00 8.63 19.20
CA VAL A 445 2.63 9.06 18.96
C VAL A 445 2.01 8.24 17.83
N ALA A 446 0.70 8.05 17.89
CA ALA A 446 -0.10 7.52 16.80
C ALA A 446 -0.96 8.68 16.29
N PRO A 447 -0.66 9.26 15.12
CA PRO A 447 -1.50 10.28 14.52
C PRO A 447 -2.91 9.74 14.29
N SER A 448 -3.93 10.48 14.71
CA SER A 448 -5.33 10.02 14.62
C SER A 448 -5.89 10.05 13.20
N ASP A 449 -5.24 10.76 12.30
CA ASP A 449 -5.57 10.92 10.89
C ASP A 449 -4.82 9.93 9.98
N ARG A 450 -3.96 9.10 10.57
CA ARG A 450 -3.13 8.14 9.83
C ARG A 450 -3.36 6.74 10.36
N GLY A 451 -4.19 6.00 9.68
CA GLY A 451 -4.45 4.60 10.00
C GLY A 451 -5.89 4.19 9.76
N ARG A 452 -6.08 2.88 9.63
CA ARG A 452 -7.39 2.26 9.45
C ARG A 452 -7.47 0.99 10.32
N GLY A 453 -8.67 0.66 10.79
CA GLY A 453 -8.94 -0.64 11.41
C GLY A 453 -8.79 -1.79 10.43
N GLY A 454 -8.61 -3.00 10.92
CA GLY A 454 -8.73 -4.20 10.11
C GLY A 454 -10.19 -4.45 9.76
N TYR A 455 -10.43 -5.13 8.64
CA TYR A 455 -11.74 -5.60 8.21
C TYR A 455 -11.82 -7.11 8.32
N ALA A 456 -12.94 -7.64 8.82
CA ALA A 456 -13.14 -9.09 8.91
C ALA A 456 -14.61 -9.47 8.74
N LEU A 457 -14.86 -10.50 7.93
CA LEU A 457 -16.13 -11.23 7.85
C LEU A 457 -16.02 -12.55 8.60
N PRO A 458 -17.10 -13.07 9.19
CA PRO A 458 -17.10 -14.44 9.70
C PRO A 458 -16.69 -15.44 8.59
N PRO A 459 -15.83 -16.44 8.87
CA PRO A 459 -15.37 -17.40 7.85
C PRO A 459 -16.50 -18.21 7.20
N ASP A 460 -17.63 -18.34 7.87
CA ASP A 460 -18.84 -19.04 7.40
C ASP A 460 -19.90 -18.09 6.82
N HIS A 461 -19.54 -16.83 6.58
CA HIS A 461 -20.49 -15.85 6.00
C HIS A 461 -20.94 -16.30 4.60
N PRO A 462 -22.26 -16.34 4.31
CA PRO A 462 -22.78 -16.90 3.04
C PRO A 462 -22.19 -16.24 1.79
N ALA A 463 -22.05 -14.91 1.80
CA ALA A 463 -21.47 -14.16 0.67
C ALA A 463 -20.01 -14.58 0.42
N LEU A 464 -19.24 -14.83 1.48
CA LEU A 464 -17.84 -15.25 1.41
C LEU A 464 -17.72 -16.68 0.85
N LEU A 465 -18.55 -17.61 1.34
CA LEU A 465 -18.57 -19.00 0.85
C LEU A 465 -19.02 -19.09 -0.61
N LYS A 466 -19.94 -18.21 -1.05
CA LYS A 466 -20.30 -18.06 -2.46
C LYS A 466 -19.10 -17.63 -3.28
N MET A 467 -18.35 -16.63 -2.82
CA MET A 467 -17.14 -16.13 -3.50
C MET A 467 -16.06 -17.22 -3.59
N GLU A 468 -15.77 -17.91 -2.48
CA GLU A 468 -14.79 -19.02 -2.46
C GLU A 468 -15.13 -20.10 -3.50
N ARG A 469 -16.41 -20.51 -3.58
CA ARG A 469 -16.87 -21.50 -4.56
C ARG A 469 -16.64 -21.03 -6.00
N ILE A 470 -16.92 -19.76 -6.28
CA ILE A 470 -16.75 -19.17 -7.63
C ILE A 470 -15.24 -19.11 -7.97
N LEU A 471 -14.42 -18.58 -7.08
CA LEU A 471 -12.96 -18.48 -7.28
C LEU A 471 -12.33 -19.87 -7.42
N GLY A 472 -12.78 -20.85 -6.63
CA GLY A 472 -12.35 -22.24 -6.77
C GLY A 472 -12.62 -22.82 -8.16
N SER A 473 -13.70 -22.39 -8.83
CA SER A 473 -14.03 -22.86 -10.18
C SER A 473 -13.39 -22.02 -11.30
N VAL A 474 -13.08 -20.75 -11.06
CA VAL A 474 -12.51 -19.83 -12.06
C VAL A 474 -10.98 -19.84 -12.03
N PHE A 475 -10.40 -19.73 -10.85
CA PHE A 475 -8.94 -19.68 -10.65
C PHE A 475 -8.34 -21.02 -10.20
N GLY A 476 -9.16 -21.97 -9.76
CA GLY A 476 -8.68 -23.23 -9.19
C GLY A 476 -8.19 -23.10 -7.75
N VAL A 477 -8.34 -21.94 -7.13
CA VAL A 477 -7.89 -21.66 -5.77
C VAL A 477 -9.03 -21.92 -4.79
N LYS A 478 -8.73 -22.62 -3.69
CA LYS A 478 -9.70 -22.95 -2.64
C LYS A 478 -9.23 -22.41 -1.30
N GLY A 479 -10.21 -22.09 -0.47
CA GLY A 479 -9.98 -21.63 0.88
C GLY A 479 -10.26 -20.13 1.04
N VAL A 480 -10.39 -19.75 2.29
CA VAL A 480 -10.65 -18.39 2.74
C VAL A 480 -9.43 -17.94 3.52
N TYR A 481 -8.91 -16.77 3.20
CA TYR A 481 -7.66 -16.27 3.76
C TYR A 481 -7.84 -14.87 4.35
N GLY A 482 -6.87 -14.44 5.15
CA GLY A 482 -6.70 -13.04 5.52
C GLY A 482 -5.53 -12.43 4.75
N GLU A 483 -5.50 -11.13 4.64
CA GLU A 483 -4.41 -10.39 4.00
C GLU A 483 -3.70 -9.44 4.96
N TYR A 484 -2.40 -9.23 4.70
CA TYR A 484 -1.59 -8.24 5.42
C TYR A 484 -1.74 -6.83 4.84
N GLY A 485 -2.23 -6.70 3.60
CA GLY A 485 -2.57 -5.44 2.98
C GLY A 485 -3.78 -4.79 3.66
N GLY A 486 -3.84 -3.48 3.69
CA GLY A 486 -5.07 -2.75 3.94
C GLY A 486 -5.81 -2.62 2.61
N THR A 487 -7.15 -2.62 2.64
CA THR A 487 -7.99 -2.36 1.49
C THR A 487 -9.10 -1.40 1.85
N ASP A 488 -9.76 -0.84 0.86
CA ASP A 488 -10.93 0.02 1.06
C ASP A 488 -12.10 -0.69 1.79
N ALA A 489 -12.06 -2.03 1.94
CA ALA A 489 -13.01 -2.77 2.78
C ALA A 489 -13.06 -2.25 4.23
N SER A 490 -11.92 -1.79 4.76
CA SER A 490 -11.86 -1.22 6.11
C SER A 490 -12.65 0.10 6.26
N SER A 491 -12.82 0.85 5.19
CA SER A 491 -13.64 2.08 5.17
C SER A 491 -15.14 1.79 5.22
N LEU A 492 -15.55 0.57 4.90
CA LEU A 492 -16.95 0.13 4.90
C LEU A 492 -17.42 -0.38 6.27
N ILE A 493 -16.52 -0.47 7.26
CA ILE A 493 -16.85 -0.91 8.62
C ILE A 493 -17.93 0.01 9.21
N GLY A 494 -18.98 -0.62 9.77
CA GLY A 494 -20.11 0.09 10.38
C GLY A 494 -21.24 0.45 9.40
N LEU A 495 -21.05 0.27 8.10
CA LEU A 495 -22.15 0.34 7.14
C LEU A 495 -23.04 -0.90 7.25
N GLN A 496 -24.29 -0.73 6.85
CA GLN A 496 -25.32 -1.77 6.90
C GLN A 496 -25.97 -1.97 5.54
N THR A 497 -26.39 -3.19 5.29
CA THR A 497 -27.24 -3.52 4.13
C THR A 497 -28.62 -2.86 4.25
N SER A 498 -29.43 -2.93 3.20
CA SER A 498 -30.85 -2.53 3.20
C SER A 498 -31.68 -3.24 4.28
N HIS A 499 -31.21 -4.39 4.77
CA HIS A 499 -31.85 -5.22 5.80
C HIS A 499 -31.33 -4.95 7.22
N GLY A 500 -30.37 -4.02 7.39
CA GLY A 500 -29.78 -3.64 8.69
C GLY A 500 -28.68 -4.58 9.19
N GLU A 501 -28.25 -5.52 8.37
CA GLU A 501 -27.10 -6.39 8.67
C GLU A 501 -25.78 -5.67 8.32
N PRO A 502 -24.65 -6.02 8.94
CA PRO A 502 -23.35 -5.47 8.55
C PRO A 502 -23.10 -5.69 7.05
N LEU A 503 -22.67 -4.63 6.34
CA LEU A 503 -22.42 -4.69 4.91
C LEU A 503 -21.20 -5.58 4.61
N PRO A 504 -21.37 -6.73 3.91
CA PRO A 504 -20.24 -7.58 3.57
C PRO A 504 -19.45 -7.01 2.40
N ALA A 505 -18.12 -6.90 2.60
CA ALA A 505 -17.17 -6.58 1.55
C ALA A 505 -16.30 -7.81 1.24
N LEU A 506 -16.15 -8.14 -0.03
CA LEU A 506 -15.47 -9.34 -0.50
C LEU A 506 -14.27 -8.92 -1.35
N VAL A 507 -13.08 -9.08 -0.81
CA VAL A 507 -11.83 -8.76 -1.51
C VAL A 507 -11.33 -10.00 -2.25
N PHE A 508 -10.94 -9.82 -3.50
CA PHE A 508 -10.36 -10.85 -4.37
C PHE A 508 -9.73 -10.15 -5.58
N GLY A 509 -9.04 -10.87 -6.47
CA GLY A 509 -8.46 -10.23 -7.66
C GLY A 509 -7.59 -11.16 -8.47
N LEU A 510 -6.63 -10.57 -9.19
CA LEU A 510 -5.64 -11.30 -9.99
C LEU A 510 -4.21 -11.09 -9.48
N MET A 511 -4.04 -10.31 -8.43
CA MET A 511 -2.73 -9.99 -7.89
C MET A 511 -2.06 -11.25 -7.33
N GLY A 512 -0.76 -11.23 -7.23
CA GLY A 512 0.02 -12.32 -6.68
C GLY A 512 1.49 -11.93 -6.60
N ARG A 513 2.32 -12.81 -6.06
CA ARG A 513 3.76 -12.56 -5.87
C ARG A 513 4.49 -12.13 -7.13
N THR A 514 4.07 -12.64 -8.29
CA THR A 514 4.68 -12.31 -9.58
C THR A 514 4.17 -11.02 -10.18
N SER A 515 3.17 -10.39 -9.58
CA SER A 515 2.60 -9.13 -10.08
C SER A 515 3.48 -7.91 -9.75
N HIS A 516 4.38 -8.01 -8.78
CA HIS A 516 5.30 -6.94 -8.37
C HIS A 516 4.60 -5.60 -8.08
N ILE A 517 3.43 -5.66 -7.44
CA ILE A 517 2.68 -4.46 -7.06
C ILE A 517 3.53 -3.54 -6.18
N HIS A 518 3.47 -2.23 -6.40
CA HIS A 518 4.27 -1.20 -5.74
C HIS A 518 5.79 -1.30 -5.99
N GLU A 519 6.23 -2.24 -6.83
CA GLU A 519 7.63 -2.46 -7.18
C GLU A 519 7.91 -2.09 -8.65
N ALA A 520 9.18 -2.12 -9.05
CA ALA A 520 9.53 -2.06 -10.46
C ALA A 520 9.05 -3.33 -11.18
N GLU A 521 8.70 -3.18 -12.46
CA GLU A 521 8.27 -4.32 -13.28
C GLU A 521 6.89 -4.88 -12.87
N GLU A 522 6.02 -4.03 -12.33
CA GLU A 522 4.62 -4.40 -12.10
C GLU A 522 3.99 -4.94 -13.37
N ASN A 523 3.25 -6.05 -13.23
CA ASN A 523 2.76 -6.79 -14.37
C ASN A 523 1.56 -7.67 -14.04
N LEU A 524 0.81 -8.06 -15.06
CA LEU A 524 -0.30 -8.99 -14.94
C LEU A 524 -0.24 -10.12 -15.99
N ASP A 525 -0.85 -11.25 -15.63
CA ASP A 525 -1.21 -12.29 -16.59
C ASP A 525 -2.51 -11.87 -17.31
N PRO A 526 -2.55 -11.79 -18.64
CA PRO A 526 -3.76 -11.38 -19.37
C PRO A 526 -4.98 -12.26 -19.07
N LEU A 527 -4.82 -13.55 -18.79
CA LEU A 527 -5.91 -14.44 -18.42
C LEU A 527 -6.59 -14.01 -17.11
N GLY A 528 -5.85 -13.41 -16.18
CA GLY A 528 -6.38 -12.93 -14.91
C GLY A 528 -7.51 -11.92 -15.08
N VAL A 529 -7.41 -11.00 -16.06
CA VAL A 529 -8.47 -10.01 -16.37
C VAL A 529 -9.79 -10.71 -16.76
N ALA A 530 -9.70 -11.71 -17.63
CA ALA A 530 -10.86 -12.50 -18.02
C ALA A 530 -11.45 -13.28 -16.82
N GLN A 531 -10.61 -13.83 -15.97
CA GLN A 531 -11.01 -14.59 -14.80
C GLN A 531 -11.69 -13.71 -13.75
N VAL A 532 -11.19 -12.51 -13.46
CA VAL A 532 -11.86 -11.55 -12.55
C VAL A 532 -13.19 -11.11 -13.15
N THR A 533 -13.23 -10.78 -14.45
CA THR A 533 -14.49 -10.44 -15.15
C THR A 533 -15.53 -11.55 -14.98
N GLU A 534 -15.14 -12.80 -15.18
CA GLU A 534 -16.02 -13.97 -15.03
C GLU A 534 -16.43 -14.19 -13.56
N THR A 535 -15.53 -13.96 -12.61
CA THR A 535 -15.86 -14.04 -11.17
C THR A 535 -16.96 -13.07 -10.79
N ILE A 536 -16.84 -11.80 -11.20
CA ILE A 536 -17.85 -10.76 -10.96
C ILE A 536 -19.19 -11.17 -11.60
N ARG A 537 -19.15 -11.58 -12.87
CA ARG A 537 -20.37 -12.02 -13.58
C ARG A 537 -21.06 -13.19 -12.88
N ARG A 538 -20.30 -14.19 -12.48
CA ARG A 538 -20.86 -15.37 -11.78
C ARG A 538 -21.41 -15.00 -10.43
N TYR A 539 -20.73 -14.11 -9.69
CA TYR A 539 -21.25 -13.66 -8.41
C TYR A 539 -22.63 -13.00 -8.53
N VAL A 540 -22.83 -12.16 -9.55
CA VAL A 540 -24.14 -11.52 -9.82
C VAL A 540 -25.19 -12.51 -10.32
N LEU A 541 -24.81 -13.51 -11.12
CA LEU A 541 -25.75 -14.40 -11.83
C LEU A 541 -26.09 -15.69 -11.08
N GLU A 542 -25.23 -16.15 -10.18
CA GLU A 542 -25.44 -17.38 -9.43
C GLU A 542 -26.12 -17.09 -8.08
N PRO A 543 -27.03 -17.96 -7.63
CA PRO A 543 -27.70 -17.82 -6.33
C PRO A 543 -26.76 -17.95 -5.14
#